data_e21d2824d7fd5ff0b3b1da85c72e28f2
#
_entry.id   e21d2824d7fd5ff0b3b1da85c72e28f2
#
_cell.length_a   1.000
_cell.length_b   1.000
_cell.length_c   1.000
_cell.angle_alpha   90.00
_cell.angle_beta   90.00
_cell.angle_gamma   90.00
#
_symmetry.space_group_name_H-M   'P 1'
#
loop_
_entity.id
_entity.type
_entity.pdbx_description
1 polymer ?
#
loop_
_entity_poly.entity_id
_entity_poly.type
_entity_poly.pdbx_seq_one_letter_code
_entity_poly.pdbx_strand_id
1 'polypeptide(L)'
;MKILVDTNIIIDALTSQEPFREDAEQIFLLAANQIEDMYITASSATDIYYLVRKHLHSAEQAKNVMIKLYVLFHILDVTSIDCQEALSSEVNDYEDAVISCCANRNHMDYIVTRNIRDYEKSKIQAILPEEFIDMITQDEE
;
A
#
# COMPACT_ATOMS: atom_id res chain seq x y z
N MET A 1 0.43 -15.30 -0.28
CA MET A 1 -0.50 -14.38 0.42
C MET A 1 -0.82 -13.19 -0.48
N LYS A 2 -1.96 -12.57 -0.24
CA LYS A 2 -2.38 -11.34 -0.91
C LYS A 2 -2.16 -10.16 0.04
N ILE A 3 -1.31 -9.24 -0.35
CA ILE A 3 -0.83 -8.16 0.52
C ILE A 3 -1.19 -6.81 -0.09
N LEU A 4 -1.93 -6.00 0.65
CA LEU A 4 -2.21 -4.62 0.27
C LEU A 4 -1.19 -3.72 0.92
N VAL A 5 -0.50 -2.90 0.11
CA VAL A 5 0.53 -1.98 0.58
C VAL A 5 -0.06 -0.57 0.63
N ASP A 6 -0.01 0.05 1.79
CA ASP A 6 -0.55 1.39 2.01
C ASP A 6 0.31 2.46 1.32
N THR A 7 -0.31 3.57 1.00
CA THR A 7 0.31 4.71 0.30
C THR A 7 1.61 5.17 0.95
N ASN A 8 1.66 5.23 2.29
CA ASN A 8 2.85 5.72 3.00
C ASN A 8 4.10 4.88 2.70
N ILE A 9 3.96 3.56 2.56
CA ILE A 9 5.09 2.68 2.23
C ILE A 9 5.60 2.97 0.81
N ILE A 10 4.69 3.12 -0.14
CA ILE A 10 5.04 3.42 -1.52
C ILE A 10 5.82 4.75 -1.60
N ILE A 11 5.31 5.78 -0.94
CA ILE A 11 5.93 7.11 -0.93
C ILE A 11 7.30 7.07 -0.22
N ASP A 12 7.44 6.33 0.87
CA ASP A 12 8.72 6.20 1.57
C ASP A 12 9.82 5.66 0.66
N ALA A 13 9.50 4.69 -0.18
CA ALA A 13 10.44 4.12 -1.14
C ALA A 13 10.71 5.08 -2.30
N LEU A 14 9.66 5.64 -2.91
CA LEU A 14 9.78 6.46 -4.12
C LEU A 14 10.42 7.83 -3.87
N THR A 15 10.28 8.37 -2.65
CA THR A 15 10.83 9.68 -2.29
C THR A 15 11.95 9.60 -1.25
N SER A 16 12.44 8.40 -0.97
CA SER A 16 13.58 8.14 -0.08
C SER A 16 13.43 8.75 1.30
N GLN A 17 12.29 8.50 1.95
CA GLN A 17 11.98 9.07 3.28
C GLN A 17 12.65 8.30 4.41
N GLU A 18 13.64 8.93 5.07
CA GLU A 18 14.28 8.35 6.25
C GLU A 18 13.43 8.59 7.51
N PRO A 19 13.41 7.67 8.48
CA PRO A 19 14.16 6.41 8.55
C PRO A 19 13.43 5.22 7.90
N PHE A 20 12.37 5.45 7.14
CA PHE A 20 11.45 4.42 6.64
C PHE A 20 11.87 3.82 5.30
N ARG A 21 12.80 4.44 4.61
CA ARG A 21 13.20 4.08 3.24
C ARG A 21 13.64 2.62 3.10
N GLU A 22 14.50 2.15 3.98
CA GLU A 22 15.09 0.80 3.86
C GLU A 22 14.03 -0.29 3.87
N ASP A 23 13.13 -0.26 4.84
CA ASP A 23 12.05 -1.25 4.92
C ASP A 23 11.10 -1.15 3.73
N ALA A 24 10.78 0.08 3.30
CA ALA A 24 9.92 0.29 2.14
C ALA A 24 10.55 -0.27 0.86
N GLU A 25 11.86 -0.08 0.67
CA GLU A 25 12.58 -0.64 -0.47
C GLU A 25 12.62 -2.17 -0.44
N GLN A 26 12.69 -2.78 0.75
CA GLN A 26 12.60 -4.24 0.90
C GLN A 26 11.23 -4.76 0.45
N ILE A 27 10.15 -4.02 0.74
CA ILE A 27 8.82 -4.37 0.25
C ILE A 27 8.80 -4.35 -1.29
N PHE A 28 9.42 -3.35 -1.91
CA PHE A 28 9.53 -3.29 -3.37
C PHE A 28 10.32 -4.47 -3.94
N LEU A 29 11.39 -4.89 -3.28
CA LEU A 29 12.16 -6.06 -3.71
C LEU A 29 11.35 -7.35 -3.63
N LEU A 30 10.55 -7.52 -2.59
CA LEU A 30 9.66 -8.68 -2.47
C LEU A 30 8.64 -8.70 -3.61
N ALA A 31 8.11 -7.53 -3.98
CA ALA A 31 7.19 -7.41 -5.11
C ALA A 31 7.89 -7.73 -6.44
N ALA A 32 9.09 -7.18 -6.64
CA ALA A 32 9.87 -7.37 -7.87
C ALA A 32 10.27 -8.85 -8.08
N ASN A 33 10.55 -9.56 -7.00
CA ASN A 33 10.94 -10.97 -7.03
C ASN A 33 9.74 -11.92 -6.97
N GLN A 34 8.52 -11.37 -6.98
CA GLN A 34 7.27 -12.14 -6.95
C GLN A 34 7.17 -13.12 -5.78
N ILE A 35 7.77 -12.74 -4.64
CA ILE A 35 7.73 -13.56 -3.42
C ILE A 35 6.30 -13.63 -2.90
N GLU A 36 5.57 -12.51 -2.97
CA GLU A 36 4.16 -12.43 -2.59
C GLU A 36 3.39 -11.59 -3.62
N ASP A 37 2.09 -11.80 -3.71
CA ASP A 37 1.22 -10.98 -4.55
C ASP A 37 0.93 -9.66 -3.83
N MET A 38 1.45 -8.57 -4.36
CA MET A 38 1.33 -7.25 -3.75
C MET A 38 0.45 -6.32 -4.56
N TYR A 39 -0.37 -5.59 -3.84
CA TYR A 39 -1.45 -4.76 -4.38
C TYR A 39 -1.40 -3.35 -3.80
N ILE A 40 -1.84 -2.39 -4.58
CA ILE A 40 -2.22 -1.04 -4.13
C ILE A 40 -3.66 -0.80 -4.58
N THR A 41 -4.34 0.17 -3.97
CA THR A 41 -5.69 0.54 -4.41
C THR A 41 -5.64 1.60 -5.50
N ALA A 42 -6.63 1.61 -6.37
CA ALA A 42 -6.79 2.67 -7.37
C ALA A 42 -6.92 4.05 -6.72
N SER A 43 -7.53 4.14 -5.53
CA SER A 43 -7.64 5.40 -4.77
C SER A 43 -6.27 5.93 -4.34
N SER A 44 -5.31 5.05 -4.04
CA SER A 44 -3.94 5.45 -3.68
C SER A 44 -3.13 5.94 -4.88
N ALA A 45 -3.44 5.47 -6.07
CA ALA A 45 -2.66 5.78 -7.28
C ALA A 45 -2.58 7.27 -7.57
N THR A 46 -3.70 8.00 -7.43
CA THR A 46 -3.73 9.45 -7.63
C THR A 46 -2.87 10.19 -6.61
N ASP A 47 -2.96 9.82 -5.35
CA ASP A 47 -2.16 10.43 -4.28
C ASP A 47 -0.67 10.20 -4.52
N ILE A 48 -0.30 8.97 -4.87
CA ILE A 48 1.09 8.60 -5.19
C ILE A 48 1.61 9.46 -6.34
N TYR A 49 0.84 9.58 -7.42
CA TYR A 49 1.24 10.38 -8.58
C TYR A 49 1.54 11.82 -8.20
N TYR A 50 0.65 12.47 -7.47
CA TYR A 50 0.82 13.89 -7.13
C TYR A 50 1.98 14.12 -6.15
N LEU A 51 2.20 13.21 -5.21
CA LEU A 51 3.32 13.30 -4.29
C LEU A 51 4.66 13.08 -5.00
N VAL A 52 4.72 12.11 -5.91
CA VAL A 52 5.91 11.84 -6.72
C VAL A 52 6.21 13.00 -7.66
N ARG A 53 5.18 13.55 -8.32
CA ARG A 53 5.33 14.72 -9.19
C ARG A 53 5.89 15.91 -8.43
N LYS A 54 5.40 16.16 -7.23
CA LYS A 54 5.89 17.25 -6.37
C LYS A 54 7.36 17.04 -6.01
N HIS A 55 7.73 15.79 -5.68
CA HIS A 55 9.11 15.45 -5.33
C HIS A 55 10.07 15.59 -6.50
N LEU A 56 9.68 15.10 -7.68
CA LEU A 56 10.54 15.11 -8.89
C LEU A 56 10.47 16.42 -9.69
N HIS A 57 9.50 17.28 -9.42
CA HIS A 57 9.24 18.52 -10.15
C HIS A 57 9.06 18.30 -11.67
N SER A 58 8.51 17.15 -12.06
CA SER A 58 8.32 16.78 -13.47
C SER A 58 7.15 15.82 -13.63
N ALA A 59 6.16 16.22 -14.42
CA ALA A 59 5.02 15.36 -14.76
C ALA A 59 5.47 14.17 -15.60
N GLU A 60 6.41 14.35 -16.52
CA GLU A 60 6.94 13.29 -17.37
C GLU A 60 7.63 12.21 -16.53
N GLN A 61 8.52 12.63 -15.62
CA GLN A 61 9.22 11.69 -14.73
C GLN A 61 8.24 10.97 -13.80
N ALA A 62 7.24 11.67 -13.28
CA ALA A 62 6.23 11.07 -12.42
C ALA A 62 5.44 9.98 -13.16
N LYS A 63 5.04 10.23 -14.41
CA LYS A 63 4.36 9.22 -15.23
C LYS A 63 5.22 7.99 -15.45
N ASN A 64 6.51 8.18 -15.71
CA ASN A 64 7.45 7.05 -15.87
C ASN A 64 7.56 6.22 -14.60
N VAL A 65 7.60 6.86 -13.44
CA VAL A 65 7.60 6.17 -12.14
C VAL A 65 6.33 5.35 -11.96
N MET A 66 5.16 5.91 -12.31
CA MET A 66 3.88 5.21 -12.18
C MET A 66 3.82 3.98 -13.10
N ILE A 67 4.33 4.09 -14.32
CA ILE A 67 4.39 2.95 -15.24
C ILE A 67 5.18 1.79 -14.63
N LYS A 68 6.33 2.08 -14.02
CA LYS A 68 7.17 1.08 -13.35
C LYS A 68 6.48 0.52 -12.11
N LEU A 69 5.81 1.37 -11.34
CA LEU A 69 5.07 0.97 -10.15
C LEU A 69 3.99 -0.06 -10.49
N TYR A 70 3.27 0.14 -11.59
CA TYR A 70 2.20 -0.75 -12.03
C TYR A 70 2.72 -2.10 -12.56
N VAL A 71 4.00 -2.19 -12.86
CA VAL A 71 4.63 -3.49 -13.16
C VAL A 71 4.85 -4.29 -11.87
N LEU A 72 5.18 -3.61 -10.77
CA LEU A 72 5.49 -4.25 -9.49
C LEU A 72 4.26 -4.61 -8.67
N PHE A 73 3.24 -3.75 -8.69
CA PHE A 73 2.05 -3.88 -7.85
C PHE A 73 0.79 -3.99 -8.71
N HIS A 74 -0.08 -4.93 -8.37
CA HIS A 74 -1.42 -4.98 -8.94
C HIS A 74 -2.26 -3.85 -8.38
N ILE A 75 -3.15 -3.30 -9.19
CA ILE A 75 -4.05 -2.23 -8.75
C ILE A 75 -5.44 -2.82 -8.51
N LEU A 76 -5.95 -2.67 -7.28
CA LEU A 76 -7.31 -3.08 -6.94
C LEU A 76 -8.28 -1.97 -7.28
N ASP A 77 -9.35 -2.33 -7.96
CA ASP A 77 -10.45 -1.42 -8.21
C ASP A 77 -11.12 -1.04 -6.88
N VAL A 78 -11.37 0.25 -6.71
CA VAL A 78 -12.20 0.77 -5.61
C VAL A 78 -13.60 0.96 -6.17
N THR A 79 -14.59 0.32 -5.57
CA THR A 79 -15.97 0.36 -6.06
C THR A 79 -16.81 1.36 -5.28
N SER A 80 -17.98 1.70 -5.84
CA SER A 80 -18.96 2.56 -5.15
C SER A 80 -19.41 1.94 -3.83
N ILE A 81 -19.46 0.61 -3.74
CA ILE A 81 -19.82 -0.10 -2.50
C ILE A 81 -18.75 0.13 -1.43
N ASP A 82 -17.47 0.06 -1.79
CA ASP A 82 -16.37 0.36 -0.87
C ASP A 82 -16.51 1.76 -0.27
N CYS A 83 -16.82 2.73 -1.11
CA CYS A 83 -17.02 4.13 -0.68
C CYS A 83 -18.22 4.29 0.24
N GLN A 84 -19.31 3.59 -0.04
CA GLN A 84 -20.53 3.66 0.78
C GLN A 84 -20.33 2.96 2.13
N GLU A 85 -19.75 1.79 2.14
CA GLU A 85 -19.48 1.02 3.36
C GLU A 85 -18.48 1.75 4.27
N ALA A 86 -17.53 2.48 3.68
CA ALA A 86 -16.55 3.25 4.44
C ALA A 86 -17.20 4.28 5.36
N LEU A 87 -18.37 4.83 4.99
CA LEU A 87 -19.08 5.81 5.82
C LEU A 87 -19.58 5.23 7.15
N SER A 88 -19.86 3.94 7.20
CA SER A 88 -20.29 3.26 8.42
C SER A 88 -19.20 2.40 9.05
N SER A 89 -17.98 2.47 8.53
CA SER A 89 -16.83 1.75 9.07
C SER A 89 -16.38 2.33 10.42
N GLU A 90 -15.83 1.46 11.27
CA GLU A 90 -15.23 1.89 12.53
C GLU A 90 -13.83 2.51 12.33
N VAL A 91 -13.24 2.39 11.14
CA VAL A 91 -11.98 3.06 10.78
C VAL A 91 -12.28 4.55 10.64
N ASN A 92 -11.58 5.39 11.43
CA ASN A 92 -11.95 6.80 11.57
C ASN A 92 -11.69 7.66 10.33
N ASP A 93 -10.51 7.53 9.72
CA ASP A 93 -10.19 8.27 8.51
C ASP A 93 -10.92 7.66 7.32
N TYR A 94 -11.62 8.51 6.55
CA TYR A 94 -12.44 8.03 5.44
C TYR A 94 -11.62 7.33 4.35
N GLU A 95 -10.46 7.90 4.00
CA GLU A 95 -9.58 7.32 2.98
C GLU A 95 -9.08 5.95 3.41
N ASP A 96 -8.64 5.81 4.66
CA ASP A 96 -8.22 4.53 5.24
C ASP A 96 -9.40 3.55 5.32
N ALA A 97 -10.60 4.04 5.61
CA ALA A 97 -11.80 3.21 5.64
C ALA A 97 -12.12 2.64 4.25
N VAL A 98 -11.96 3.44 3.19
CA VAL A 98 -12.13 2.97 1.81
C VAL A 98 -11.12 1.88 1.49
N ILE A 99 -9.87 2.08 1.85
CA ILE A 99 -8.80 1.08 1.65
C ILE A 99 -9.13 -0.21 2.41
N SER A 100 -9.56 -0.10 3.66
CA SER A 100 -9.95 -1.24 4.48
C SER A 100 -11.12 -2.03 3.88
N CYS A 101 -12.15 -1.34 3.42
CA CYS A 101 -13.29 -1.98 2.76
C CYS A 101 -12.89 -2.69 1.47
N CYS A 102 -12.04 -2.04 0.67
CA CYS A 102 -11.49 -2.62 -0.55
C CYS A 102 -10.68 -3.88 -0.24
N ALA A 103 -9.83 -3.83 0.77
CA ALA A 103 -9.02 -4.97 1.21
C ALA A 103 -9.89 -6.14 1.64
N ASN A 104 -10.93 -5.87 2.44
CA ASN A 104 -11.84 -6.89 2.92
C ASN A 104 -12.62 -7.56 1.77
N ARG A 105 -13.14 -6.77 0.85
CA ARG A 105 -13.88 -7.28 -0.32
C ARG A 105 -13.02 -8.19 -1.19
N ASN A 106 -11.72 -7.88 -1.30
CA ASN A 106 -10.78 -8.65 -2.11
C ASN A 106 -10.04 -9.75 -1.33
N HIS A 107 -10.43 -9.97 -0.07
CA HIS A 107 -9.86 -11.03 0.78
C HIS A 107 -8.33 -10.94 0.92
N MET A 108 -7.83 -9.70 1.14
CA MET A 108 -6.42 -9.50 1.44
C MET A 108 -6.07 -10.15 2.76
N ASP A 109 -4.85 -10.67 2.87
CA ASP A 109 -4.37 -11.28 4.11
C ASP A 109 -3.87 -10.23 5.10
N TYR A 110 -3.19 -9.18 4.59
CA TYR A 110 -2.65 -8.10 5.41
C TYR A 110 -2.70 -6.77 4.67
N ILE A 111 -2.72 -5.69 5.47
CA ILE A 111 -2.42 -4.34 5.00
C ILE A 111 -1.06 -3.97 5.60
N VAL A 112 -0.04 -3.77 4.76
CA VAL A 112 1.28 -3.30 5.20
C VAL A 112 1.27 -1.79 5.27
N THR A 113 1.48 -1.23 6.46
CA THR A 113 1.39 0.20 6.73
C THR A 113 2.31 0.59 7.89
N ARG A 114 2.77 1.86 7.92
CA ARG A 114 3.44 2.42 9.08
C ARG A 114 2.45 2.82 10.19
N ASN A 115 1.20 3.04 9.82
CA ASN A 115 0.18 3.63 10.71
C ASN A 115 -0.80 2.55 11.20
N ILE A 116 -0.29 1.61 12.00
CA ILE A 116 -1.08 0.49 12.54
C ILE A 116 -2.36 0.98 13.24
N ARG A 117 -2.25 2.09 14.00
CA ARG A 117 -3.39 2.64 14.76
C ARG A 117 -4.54 3.04 13.86
N ASP A 118 -4.25 3.55 12.67
CA ASP A 118 -5.28 4.01 11.73
C ASP A 118 -6.14 2.84 11.24
N TYR A 119 -5.59 1.63 11.25
CA TYR A 119 -6.27 0.42 10.81
C TYR A 119 -6.66 -0.52 11.94
N GLU A 120 -6.60 -0.06 13.19
CA GLU A 120 -6.90 -0.89 14.37
C GLU A 120 -8.29 -1.53 14.30
N LYS A 121 -9.27 -0.81 13.75
CA LYS A 121 -10.65 -1.27 13.61
C LYS A 121 -10.94 -1.91 12.25
N SER A 122 -9.93 -2.08 11.40
CA SER A 122 -10.08 -2.74 10.10
C SER A 122 -10.36 -4.23 10.27
N LYS A 123 -11.16 -4.79 9.37
CA LYS A 123 -11.41 -6.23 9.31
C LYS A 123 -10.19 -7.00 8.82
N ILE A 124 -9.31 -6.35 8.06
CA ILE A 124 -8.05 -6.93 7.61
C ILE A 124 -6.95 -6.43 8.54
N GLN A 125 -6.13 -7.34 9.03
CA GLN A 125 -5.05 -7.01 9.96
C GLN A 125 -4.00 -6.14 9.29
N ALA A 126 -3.63 -5.05 9.96
CA ALA A 126 -2.50 -4.22 9.56
C ALA A 126 -1.22 -4.75 10.20
N ILE A 127 -0.11 -4.64 9.47
CA ILE A 127 1.21 -5.11 9.90
C ILE A 127 2.27 -4.10 9.46
N LEU A 128 3.27 -3.86 10.30
CA LEU A 128 4.40 -3.00 9.96
C LEU A 128 5.26 -3.64 8.87
N PRO A 129 5.92 -2.84 8.01
CA PRO A 129 6.80 -3.39 6.98
C PRO A 129 7.88 -4.33 7.54
N GLU A 130 8.54 -3.93 8.63
CA GLU A 130 9.59 -4.74 9.27
C GLU A 130 9.05 -6.08 9.78
N GLU A 131 7.86 -6.08 10.37
CA GLU A 131 7.23 -7.31 10.86
C GLU A 131 6.85 -8.24 9.71
N PHE A 132 6.34 -7.67 8.62
CA PHE A 132 6.00 -8.44 7.43
C PHE A 132 7.25 -9.07 6.79
N ILE A 133 8.33 -8.30 6.66
CA ILE A 133 9.61 -8.79 6.12
C ILE A 133 10.14 -9.94 6.97
N ASP A 134 10.12 -9.79 8.29
CA ASP A 134 10.56 -10.84 9.22
C ASP A 134 9.73 -12.12 9.09
N MET A 135 8.41 -11.97 8.96
CA MET A 135 7.49 -13.09 8.80
C MET A 135 7.80 -13.89 7.51
N ILE A 136 8.00 -13.20 6.39
CA ILE A 136 8.32 -13.84 5.11
C ILE A 136 9.70 -14.51 5.17
N THR A 137 10.68 -13.86 5.77
CA THR A 137 12.04 -14.39 5.91
C THR A 137 12.05 -15.67 6.75
N GLN A 138 11.28 -15.73 7.83
CA GLN A 138 11.18 -16.92 8.67
C GLN A 138 10.53 -18.09 7.93
N ASP A 139 9.53 -17.81 7.11
CA ASP A 139 8.85 -18.85 6.33
C ASP A 139 9.75 -19.49 5.28
N GLU A 140 10.80 -18.79 4.84
CA GLU A 140 11.79 -19.30 3.88
C GLU A 140 12.82 -20.24 4.54
N GLU A 141 12.97 -20.18 5.84
CA GLU A 141 13.86 -21.05 6.61
C GLU A 141 13.17 -22.37 6.95
#